data_a9276c05d07c7bb5a95b8d657268cac3
#
_entry.id   a9276c05d07c7bb5a95b8d657268cac3
#
_cell.length_a   1.000
_cell.length_b   1.000
_cell.length_c   1.000
_cell.angle_alpha   90.00
_cell.angle_beta   90.00
_cell.angle_gamma   90.00
#
_symmetry.space_group_name_H-M   'P 1'
#
loop_
_entity.id
_entity.type
_entity.pdbx_description
1 polymer ?
#
loop_
_entity_poly.entity_id
_entity_poly.type
_entity_poly.pdbx_seq_one_letter_code
_entity_poly.pdbx_strand_id
1 'polypeptide(L)'
;QVNQHVESWLSPWGNASVDVKVDNEGHFTGSRGSWFVPLQDNDRYLTWSQLGLTQQDDGLVSNVGVGQRWARGSWLVGYNTFYDNLLDENLQRAGFGAEAWGEYLRLSANFYQPFAAWHEQTATQEQRMARGYDLTARMRMPFYQHLNTSVSVEQYFGDRVDLFNSGTGYHNPVALSLGLNYTPVPLVTVTAQHKQGESGENQNNLGLNLNYRFGVPLKKQLSAGEVVESQSLRGSRYDNPQRNNLPTLEYRQRKTLTVFLATPPWDLKPGETVPLKLQIRSRYGIRQLIRSEEHTSELQS
;
A
#
# COMPACT_ATOMS: atom_id res chain seq x y z
N GLN A 1 -37.28 -13.21 12.66
CA GLN A 1 -37.30 -12.59 11.31
C GLN A 1 -36.09 -11.71 11.04
N VAL A 2 -35.59 -10.94 12.04
CA VAL A 2 -34.40 -10.07 11.88
C VAL A 2 -33.14 -10.92 11.67
N ASN A 3 -33.00 -12.04 12.39
CA ASN A 3 -31.84 -12.92 12.25
C ASN A 3 -31.73 -13.57 10.87
N GLN A 4 -32.86 -13.96 10.27
CA GLN A 4 -32.88 -14.55 8.93
C GLN A 4 -32.48 -13.55 7.84
N HIS A 5 -32.82 -12.27 8.02
CA HIS A 5 -32.46 -11.23 7.07
C HIS A 5 -30.95 -10.95 7.03
N VAL A 6 -30.30 -10.92 8.18
CA VAL A 6 -28.84 -10.67 8.28
C VAL A 6 -28.04 -11.87 7.77
N GLU A 7 -28.45 -13.09 8.09
CA GLU A 7 -27.79 -14.31 7.60
C GLU A 7 -27.80 -14.41 6.07
N SER A 8 -28.80 -13.81 5.40
CA SER A 8 -28.87 -13.80 3.95
C SER A 8 -27.79 -12.93 3.26
N TRP A 9 -27.05 -12.10 4.01
CA TRP A 9 -25.91 -11.34 3.50
C TRP A 9 -24.61 -12.12 3.48
N LEU A 10 -24.57 -13.31 4.06
CA LEU A 10 -23.40 -14.16 4.18
C LEU A 10 -23.52 -15.39 3.30
N SER A 11 -22.52 -15.65 2.50
CA SER A 11 -22.48 -16.79 1.57
C SER A 11 -21.15 -17.52 1.71
N PRO A 12 -21.12 -18.87 1.55
CA PRO A 12 -19.87 -19.61 1.57
C PRO A 12 -18.88 -19.18 0.48
N TRP A 13 -19.34 -18.48 -0.55
CA TRP A 13 -18.51 -17.97 -1.64
C TRP A 13 -17.95 -16.57 -1.37
N GLY A 14 -18.42 -15.89 -0.31
CA GLY A 14 -17.91 -14.60 0.10
C GLY A 14 -18.31 -13.43 -0.79
N ASN A 15 -17.41 -12.45 -0.88
CA ASN A 15 -17.63 -11.18 -1.57
C ASN A 15 -16.56 -10.93 -2.60
N ALA A 16 -16.96 -10.43 -3.77
CA ALA A 16 -16.05 -9.86 -4.76
C ALA A 16 -16.16 -8.35 -4.74
N SER A 17 -15.04 -7.65 -4.70
CA SER A 17 -14.97 -6.18 -4.69
C SER A 17 -14.17 -5.65 -5.84
N VAL A 18 -14.63 -4.56 -6.43
CA VAL A 18 -13.87 -3.78 -7.40
C VAL A 18 -13.85 -2.34 -6.92
N ASP A 19 -12.65 -1.78 -6.74
CA ASP A 19 -12.42 -0.40 -6.39
C ASP A 19 -11.82 0.33 -7.59
N VAL A 20 -12.47 1.38 -8.04
CA VAL A 20 -11.91 2.28 -9.06
C VAL A 20 -11.61 3.60 -8.38
N LYS A 21 -10.34 4.01 -8.42
CA LYS A 21 -9.87 5.26 -7.81
C LYS A 21 -9.32 6.18 -8.89
N VAL A 22 -9.61 7.46 -8.74
CA VAL A 22 -9.08 8.52 -9.60
C VAL A 22 -8.55 9.63 -8.72
N ASP A 23 -7.30 10.05 -8.96
CA ASP A 23 -6.72 11.20 -8.29
C ASP A 23 -7.04 12.50 -9.05
N ASN A 24 -6.58 13.64 -8.54
CA ASN A 24 -6.79 14.94 -9.15
C ASN A 24 -6.01 15.17 -10.45
N GLU A 25 -5.15 14.25 -10.84
CA GLU A 25 -4.41 14.27 -12.13
C GLU A 25 -4.97 13.24 -13.13
N GLY A 26 -6.01 12.51 -12.77
CA GLY A 26 -6.65 11.51 -13.63
C GLY A 26 -5.97 10.14 -13.62
N HIS A 27 -5.11 9.85 -12.66
CA HIS A 27 -4.47 8.55 -12.52
C HIS A 27 -5.38 7.57 -11.78
N PHE A 28 -5.40 6.32 -12.24
CA PHE A 28 -6.19 5.24 -11.65
C PHE A 28 -5.39 4.36 -10.68
N THR A 29 -4.24 4.80 -10.24
CA THR A 29 -3.36 4.09 -9.33
C THR A 29 -4.07 3.76 -8.01
N GLY A 30 -3.94 2.52 -7.56
CA GLY A 30 -4.61 2.02 -6.37
C GLY A 30 -5.97 1.38 -6.65
N SER A 31 -6.46 1.43 -7.90
CA SER A 31 -7.64 0.66 -8.30
C SER A 31 -7.37 -0.83 -8.16
N ARG A 32 -8.37 -1.58 -7.68
CA ARG A 32 -8.14 -2.98 -7.34
C ARG A 32 -9.36 -3.84 -7.53
N GLY A 33 -9.11 -5.14 -7.71
CA GLY A 33 -10.11 -6.17 -7.60
C GLY A 33 -9.72 -7.16 -6.52
N SER A 34 -10.68 -7.66 -5.76
CA SER A 34 -10.41 -8.61 -4.68
C SER A 34 -11.56 -9.57 -4.46
N TRP A 35 -11.24 -10.70 -3.86
CA TRP A 35 -12.20 -11.72 -3.46
C TRP A 35 -11.95 -12.11 -2.02
N PHE A 36 -12.96 -11.88 -1.16
CA PHE A 36 -12.94 -12.28 0.24
C PHE A 36 -13.64 -13.63 0.35
N VAL A 37 -12.93 -14.64 0.84
CA VAL A 37 -13.40 -16.03 0.91
C VAL A 37 -13.47 -16.47 2.37
N PRO A 38 -14.67 -16.78 2.91
CA PRO A 38 -14.74 -17.43 4.21
C PRO A 38 -14.25 -18.87 4.10
N LEU A 39 -13.27 -19.23 4.91
CA LEU A 39 -12.73 -20.59 4.95
C LEU A 39 -13.43 -21.42 6.00
N GLN A 40 -13.71 -20.83 7.15
CA GLN A 40 -14.48 -21.45 8.23
C GLN A 40 -15.26 -20.36 8.95
N ASP A 41 -16.58 -20.50 8.96
CA ASP A 41 -17.48 -19.56 9.61
C ASP A 41 -18.40 -20.31 10.57
N ASN A 42 -18.38 -19.90 11.83
CA ASN A 42 -19.25 -20.44 12.86
C ASN A 42 -19.66 -19.33 13.84
N ASP A 43 -20.45 -19.67 14.87
CA ASP A 43 -20.97 -18.68 15.82
C ASP A 43 -19.88 -17.96 16.65
N ARG A 44 -18.69 -18.53 16.73
CA ARG A 44 -17.59 -18.00 17.55
C ARG A 44 -16.59 -17.21 16.75
N TYR A 45 -16.19 -17.70 15.57
CA TYR A 45 -15.16 -17.08 14.79
C TYR A 45 -15.35 -17.30 13.29
N LEU A 46 -14.70 -16.45 12.53
CA LEU A 46 -14.56 -16.54 11.08
C LEU A 46 -13.07 -16.60 10.75
N THR A 47 -12.67 -17.65 10.01
CA THR A 47 -11.35 -17.71 9.37
C THR A 47 -11.55 -17.43 7.89
N TRP A 48 -10.80 -16.52 7.34
CA TRP A 48 -10.98 -16.05 5.97
C TRP A 48 -9.67 -15.91 5.23
N SER A 49 -9.76 -15.89 3.91
CA SER A 49 -8.69 -15.52 3.01
C SER A 49 -9.14 -14.43 2.07
N GLN A 50 -8.22 -13.60 1.62
CA GLN A 50 -8.48 -12.59 0.61
C GLN A 50 -7.43 -12.67 -0.50
N LEU A 51 -7.89 -12.64 -1.74
CA LEU A 51 -7.05 -12.58 -2.92
C LEU A 51 -7.36 -11.28 -3.65
N GLY A 52 -6.33 -10.55 -4.06
CA GLY A 52 -6.53 -9.29 -4.74
C GLY A 52 -5.40 -8.92 -5.68
N LEU A 53 -5.72 -8.00 -6.58
CA LEU A 53 -4.79 -7.34 -7.48
C LEU A 53 -5.02 -5.84 -7.36
N THR A 54 -3.93 -5.09 -7.17
CA THR A 54 -3.96 -3.63 -7.06
C THR A 54 -3.09 -3.03 -8.14
N GLN A 55 -3.60 -2.00 -8.81
CA GLN A 55 -2.89 -1.33 -9.88
C GLN A 55 -1.84 -0.37 -9.33
N GLN A 56 -0.61 -0.57 -9.73
CA GLN A 56 0.51 0.36 -9.60
C GLN A 56 0.70 1.06 -10.94
N ASP A 57 1.43 2.18 -10.99
CA ASP A 57 1.65 2.95 -12.22
C ASP A 57 2.18 2.11 -13.37
N ASP A 58 3.14 1.21 -13.09
CA ASP A 58 3.83 0.40 -14.10
C ASP A 58 3.60 -1.10 -13.95
N GLY A 59 2.60 -1.53 -13.17
CA GLY A 59 2.39 -2.96 -12.96
C GLY A 59 1.26 -3.29 -12.02
N LEU A 60 1.22 -4.53 -11.60
CA LEU A 60 0.21 -5.07 -10.70
C LEU A 60 0.85 -5.57 -9.41
N VAL A 61 0.17 -5.32 -8.31
CA VAL A 61 0.51 -5.85 -6.99
C VAL A 61 -0.48 -6.94 -6.65
N SER A 62 -0.01 -8.15 -6.34
CA SER A 62 -0.86 -9.19 -5.78
C SER A 62 -0.92 -9.02 -4.26
N ASN A 63 -2.12 -9.14 -3.70
CA ASN A 63 -2.37 -9.06 -2.28
C ASN A 63 -3.03 -10.38 -1.86
N VAL A 64 -2.35 -11.17 -1.06
CA VAL A 64 -2.87 -12.43 -0.55
C VAL A 64 -2.85 -12.37 0.97
N GLY A 65 -3.98 -12.62 1.60
CA GLY A 65 -4.10 -12.52 3.04
C GLY A 65 -4.94 -13.62 3.65
N VAL A 66 -4.72 -13.82 4.94
CA VAL A 66 -5.55 -14.67 5.81
C VAL A 66 -5.77 -13.94 7.12
N GLY A 67 -6.89 -14.22 7.75
CA GLY A 67 -7.21 -13.62 9.03
C GLY A 67 -8.31 -14.35 9.76
N GLN A 68 -8.56 -13.86 10.96
CA GLN A 68 -9.66 -14.35 11.80
C GLN A 68 -10.42 -13.17 12.40
N ARG A 69 -11.71 -13.35 12.55
CA ARG A 69 -12.63 -12.42 13.23
C ARG A 69 -13.48 -13.17 14.21
N TRP A 70 -13.71 -12.58 15.38
CA TRP A 70 -14.60 -13.16 16.38
C TRP A 70 -15.33 -12.07 17.16
N ALA A 71 -16.50 -12.43 17.69
CA ALA A 71 -17.30 -11.52 18.47
C ALA A 71 -16.80 -11.42 19.91
N ARG A 72 -16.73 -10.20 20.43
CA ARG A 72 -16.41 -9.89 21.83
C ARG A 72 -17.41 -8.85 22.33
N GLY A 73 -18.44 -9.31 23.02
CA GLY A 73 -19.54 -8.42 23.42
C GLY A 73 -20.22 -7.82 22.20
N SER A 74 -20.31 -6.50 22.16
CA SER A 74 -20.89 -5.76 21.02
C SER A 74 -19.85 -5.43 19.93
N TRP A 75 -18.63 -5.96 20.02
CA TRP A 75 -17.56 -5.71 19.08
C TRP A 75 -17.21 -6.96 18.28
N LEU A 76 -16.76 -6.73 17.07
CA LEU A 76 -16.10 -7.73 16.24
C LEU A 76 -14.62 -7.40 16.21
N VAL A 77 -13.77 -8.30 16.69
CA VAL A 77 -12.32 -8.10 16.71
C VAL A 77 -11.64 -9.10 15.79
N GLY A 78 -10.50 -8.73 15.24
CA GLY A 78 -9.79 -9.60 14.34
C GLY A 78 -8.34 -9.22 14.13
N TYR A 79 -7.62 -10.14 13.52
CA TYR A 79 -6.25 -9.93 13.06
C TYR A 79 -6.08 -10.55 11.68
N ASN A 80 -5.08 -10.11 10.98
CA ASN A 80 -4.74 -10.65 9.67
C ASN A 80 -3.27 -10.51 9.34
N THR A 81 -2.84 -11.30 8.37
CA THR A 81 -1.52 -11.16 7.76
C THR A 81 -1.66 -11.21 6.25
N PHE A 82 -0.86 -10.41 5.57
CA PHE A 82 -0.88 -10.28 4.12
C PHE A 82 0.53 -10.39 3.55
N TYR A 83 0.57 -10.88 2.34
CA TYR A 83 1.75 -10.87 1.48
C TYR A 83 1.43 -10.03 0.25
N ASP A 84 2.13 -8.91 0.09
CA ASP A 84 1.98 -8.02 -1.07
C ASP A 84 3.21 -8.17 -1.97
N ASN A 85 2.98 -8.44 -3.24
CA ASN A 85 4.03 -8.69 -4.23
C ASN A 85 3.81 -7.80 -5.46
N LEU A 86 4.75 -6.93 -5.74
CA LEU A 86 4.79 -6.18 -7.00
C LEU A 86 5.37 -7.11 -8.07
N LEU A 87 4.49 -7.60 -8.95
CA LEU A 87 4.74 -8.79 -9.78
C LEU A 87 5.95 -8.63 -10.69
N ASP A 88 6.12 -7.62 -11.45
CA ASP A 88 7.20 -7.52 -12.43
C ASP A 88 8.54 -7.06 -11.85
N GLU A 89 8.52 -6.47 -10.64
CA GLU A 89 9.71 -5.88 -10.02
C GLU A 89 10.30 -6.75 -8.91
N ASN A 90 9.66 -7.87 -8.60
CA ASN A 90 10.08 -8.79 -7.54
C ASN A 90 10.30 -8.12 -6.19
N LEU A 91 9.40 -7.21 -5.83
CA LEU A 91 9.37 -6.53 -4.54
C LEU A 91 8.23 -7.10 -3.69
N GLN A 92 8.50 -7.40 -2.42
CA GLN A 92 7.53 -8.00 -1.53
C GLN A 92 7.55 -7.33 -0.15
N ARG A 93 6.39 -7.41 0.52
CA ARG A 93 6.28 -7.05 1.93
C ARG A 93 5.30 -7.96 2.64
N ALA A 94 5.49 -8.14 3.94
CA ALA A 94 4.47 -8.68 4.84
C ALA A 94 3.65 -7.54 5.42
N GLY A 95 2.35 -7.76 5.60
CA GLY A 95 1.46 -6.87 6.32
C GLY A 95 0.87 -7.58 7.52
N PHE A 96 0.73 -6.87 8.64
CA PHE A 96 0.09 -7.38 9.85
C PHE A 96 -0.98 -6.40 10.27
N GLY A 97 -2.19 -6.87 10.44
CA GLY A 97 -3.33 -6.03 10.75
C GLY A 97 -4.06 -6.48 12.00
N ALA A 98 -4.64 -5.51 12.70
CA ALA A 98 -5.57 -5.71 13.79
C ALA A 98 -6.78 -4.80 13.56
N GLU A 99 -7.96 -5.29 13.93
CA GLU A 99 -9.20 -4.56 13.74
C GLU A 99 -10.15 -4.76 14.90
N ALA A 100 -10.92 -3.72 15.18
CA ALA A 100 -12.00 -3.75 16.16
C ALA A 100 -13.18 -2.95 15.60
N TRP A 101 -14.29 -3.64 15.34
CA TRP A 101 -15.48 -3.07 14.72
C TRP A 101 -16.63 -3.05 15.73
N GLY A 102 -17.08 -1.84 16.07
CA GLY A 102 -18.35 -1.63 16.75
C GLY A 102 -19.47 -1.36 15.73
N GLU A 103 -20.66 -1.08 16.21
CA GLU A 103 -21.80 -0.84 15.32
C GLU A 103 -21.60 0.43 14.45
N TYR A 104 -21.06 1.48 15.02
CA TYR A 104 -20.87 2.77 14.33
C TYR A 104 -19.41 3.14 14.14
N LEU A 105 -18.49 2.50 14.84
CA LEU A 105 -17.06 2.82 14.81
C LEU A 105 -16.25 1.59 14.44
N ARG A 106 -15.38 1.73 13.44
CA ARG A 106 -14.43 0.70 13.02
C ARG A 106 -13.01 1.23 13.16
N LEU A 107 -12.21 0.53 13.92
CA LEU A 107 -10.80 0.84 14.14
C LEU A 107 -9.95 -0.22 13.44
N SER A 108 -8.87 0.22 12.82
CA SER A 108 -7.88 -0.68 12.22
C SER A 108 -6.47 -0.15 12.39
N ALA A 109 -5.53 -1.06 12.54
CA ALA A 109 -4.10 -0.76 12.62
C ALA A 109 -3.35 -1.78 11.76
N ASN A 110 -2.42 -1.30 10.94
CA ASN A 110 -1.61 -2.14 10.08
C ASN A 110 -0.15 -1.78 10.21
N PHE A 111 0.70 -2.80 10.12
CA PHE A 111 2.14 -2.65 10.04
C PHE A 111 2.66 -3.38 8.81
N TYR A 112 3.58 -2.75 8.09
CA TYR A 112 4.15 -3.29 6.85
C TYR A 112 5.65 -3.46 7.00
N GLN A 113 6.13 -4.67 6.68
CA GLN A 113 7.54 -5.02 6.75
C GLN A 113 8.01 -5.54 5.39
N PRO A 114 8.90 -4.82 4.69
CA PRO A 114 9.44 -5.31 3.44
C PRO A 114 10.35 -6.52 3.66
N PHE A 115 10.35 -7.41 2.69
CA PHE A 115 11.32 -8.49 2.61
C PHE A 115 12.48 -8.03 1.75
N ALA A 116 13.68 -8.35 2.20
CA ALA A 116 14.87 -8.32 1.40
C ALA A 116 15.39 -6.95 0.92
N ALA A 117 16.35 -7.07 0.06
CA ALA A 117 17.24 -6.08 -0.45
C ALA A 117 16.58 -5.11 -1.42
N TRP A 118 17.25 -4.02 -1.66
CA TRP A 118 16.93 -3.09 -2.71
C TRP A 118 17.01 -3.76 -4.08
N HIS A 119 16.05 -3.42 -4.96
CA HIS A 119 16.01 -3.90 -6.33
C HIS A 119 16.23 -2.75 -7.31
N GLU A 120 16.85 -3.08 -8.43
CA GLU A 120 17.09 -2.14 -9.51
C GLU A 120 15.78 -1.67 -10.14
N GLN A 121 15.56 -0.36 -10.18
CA GLN A 121 14.44 0.27 -10.89
C GLN A 121 14.92 0.82 -12.25
N THR A 122 16.03 1.58 -12.23
CA THR A 122 16.66 2.16 -13.41
C THR A 122 18.18 1.94 -13.30
N ALA A 123 18.92 2.38 -14.31
CA ALA A 123 20.39 2.30 -14.29
C ALA A 123 21.01 3.09 -13.12
N THR A 124 20.31 4.08 -12.58
CA THR A 124 20.81 4.99 -11.55
C THR A 124 20.06 4.90 -10.21
N GLN A 125 18.98 4.17 -10.15
CA GLN A 125 18.09 4.16 -8.99
C GLN A 125 17.67 2.74 -8.59
N GLU A 126 17.66 2.48 -7.29
CA GLU A 126 17.14 1.26 -6.69
C GLU A 126 15.85 1.58 -5.93
N GLN A 127 14.99 0.59 -5.77
CA GLN A 127 13.72 0.70 -5.07
C GLN A 127 13.46 -0.48 -4.15
N ARG A 128 12.63 -0.26 -3.14
CA ARG A 128 12.02 -1.30 -2.32
C ARG A 128 10.69 -0.79 -1.75
N MET A 129 9.88 -1.69 -1.21
CA MET A 129 8.71 -1.29 -0.44
C MET A 129 9.15 -0.71 0.89
N ALA A 130 8.52 0.40 1.31
CA ALA A 130 8.86 1.05 2.57
C ALA A 130 8.23 0.33 3.76
N ARG A 131 8.95 0.26 4.87
CA ARG A 131 8.40 -0.13 6.16
C ARG A 131 7.52 0.98 6.70
N GLY A 132 6.39 0.64 7.30
CA GLY A 132 5.52 1.65 7.83
C GLY A 132 4.31 1.09 8.55
N TYR A 133 3.42 1.99 8.95
CA TYR A 133 2.18 1.65 9.60
C TYR A 133 1.06 2.60 9.18
N ASP A 134 -0.17 2.18 9.39
CA ASP A 134 -1.34 3.05 9.31
C ASP A 134 -2.32 2.74 10.43
N LEU A 135 -3.07 3.77 10.80
CA LEU A 135 -4.15 3.70 11.77
C LEU A 135 -5.37 4.37 11.14
N THR A 136 -6.53 3.72 11.19
CA THR A 136 -7.76 4.24 10.60
C THR A 136 -8.90 4.12 11.58
N ALA A 137 -9.68 5.19 11.71
CA ALA A 137 -10.98 5.20 12.38
C ALA A 137 -12.04 5.57 11.36
N ARG A 138 -13.06 4.74 11.24
CA ARG A 138 -14.20 4.97 10.35
C ARG A 138 -15.46 5.03 11.20
N MET A 139 -16.24 6.09 11.02
CA MET A 139 -17.48 6.31 11.75
C MET A 139 -18.68 6.36 10.80
N ARG A 140 -19.66 5.49 11.04
CA ARG A 140 -20.94 5.54 10.37
C ARG A 140 -21.84 6.54 11.08
N MET A 141 -22.47 7.44 10.32
CA MET A 141 -23.34 8.46 10.89
C MET A 141 -24.62 7.85 11.45
N PRO A 142 -24.92 7.95 12.76
CA PRO A 142 -26.12 7.36 13.34
C PRO A 142 -27.41 7.94 12.77
N PHE A 143 -27.39 9.23 12.39
CA PHE A 143 -28.57 9.92 11.84
C PHE A 143 -28.80 9.61 10.36
N TYR A 144 -27.77 9.14 9.64
CA TYR A 144 -27.86 8.75 8.22
C TYR A 144 -26.81 7.69 7.91
N GLN A 145 -27.20 6.42 8.03
CA GLN A 145 -26.26 5.30 8.00
C GLN A 145 -25.73 4.94 6.61
N HIS A 146 -26.24 5.59 5.56
CA HIS A 146 -25.65 5.50 4.22
C HIS A 146 -24.34 6.28 4.10
N LEU A 147 -24.05 7.14 5.06
CA LEU A 147 -22.88 8.00 5.07
C LEU A 147 -21.93 7.59 6.19
N ASN A 148 -20.65 7.48 5.88
CA ASN A 148 -19.62 7.35 6.89
C ASN A 148 -18.43 8.25 6.59
N THR A 149 -17.68 8.59 7.64
CA THR A 149 -16.45 9.38 7.56
C THR A 149 -15.30 8.54 8.05
N SER A 150 -14.10 8.85 7.56
CA SER A 150 -12.89 8.18 8.00
C SER A 150 -11.77 9.18 8.24
N VAL A 151 -10.93 8.86 9.24
CA VAL A 151 -9.68 9.57 9.54
C VAL A 151 -8.60 8.52 9.59
N SER A 152 -7.52 8.77 8.87
CA SER A 152 -6.40 7.83 8.80
C SER A 152 -5.09 8.58 8.94
N VAL A 153 -4.15 7.98 9.66
CA VAL A 153 -2.77 8.44 9.71
C VAL A 153 -1.88 7.32 9.22
N GLU A 154 -0.91 7.67 8.40
CA GLU A 154 0.09 6.72 7.92
C GLU A 154 1.47 7.32 7.98
N GLN A 155 2.45 6.48 8.26
CA GLN A 155 3.86 6.85 8.25
C GLN A 155 4.68 5.71 7.66
N TYR A 156 5.63 6.08 6.81
CA TYR A 156 6.59 5.14 6.23
C TYR A 156 8.00 5.64 6.49
N PHE A 157 8.94 4.71 6.65
CA PHE A 157 10.29 5.02 7.09
C PHE A 157 11.28 4.82 5.94
N GLY A 158 12.09 5.82 5.68
CA GLY A 158 13.08 5.82 4.64
C GLY A 158 13.53 7.24 4.31
N ASP A 159 14.64 7.37 3.61
CA ASP A 159 15.18 8.69 3.25
C ASP A 159 14.43 9.35 2.09
N ARG A 160 13.89 8.53 1.17
CA ARG A 160 13.17 9.00 -0.02
C ARG A 160 11.97 8.10 -0.28
N VAL A 161 10.91 8.34 0.48
CA VAL A 161 9.66 7.59 0.39
C VAL A 161 8.66 8.34 -0.46
N ASP A 162 8.11 7.66 -1.47
CA ASP A 162 7.10 8.21 -2.38
C ASP A 162 5.70 8.00 -1.79
N LEU A 163 5.33 8.87 -0.86
CA LEU A 163 4.10 8.77 -0.08
C LEU A 163 2.83 8.94 -0.94
N PHE A 164 2.92 9.76 -2.00
CA PHE A 164 1.78 10.10 -2.85
C PHE A 164 1.80 9.37 -4.20
N ASN A 165 2.76 8.47 -4.39
CA ASN A 165 2.96 7.76 -5.64
C ASN A 165 3.11 8.73 -6.83
N SER A 166 3.83 9.82 -6.59
CA SER A 166 4.00 10.95 -7.50
C SER A 166 5.40 11.03 -8.12
N GLY A 167 6.31 10.14 -7.72
CA GLY A 167 7.72 10.18 -8.11
C GLY A 167 8.59 11.05 -7.21
N THR A 168 8.00 11.75 -6.24
CA THR A 168 8.74 12.60 -5.28
C THR A 168 8.92 11.86 -3.97
N GLY A 169 10.16 11.78 -3.47
CA GLY A 169 10.49 11.12 -2.21
C GLY A 169 10.62 12.08 -1.04
N TYR A 170 10.18 11.62 0.13
CA TYR A 170 10.23 12.38 1.40
C TYR A 170 10.89 11.53 2.48
N HIS A 171 11.51 12.19 3.46
CA HIS A 171 12.16 11.52 4.60
C HIS A 171 11.13 11.19 5.69
N ASN A 172 10.98 9.91 6.01
CA ASN A 172 10.04 9.41 7.04
C ASN A 172 8.67 10.08 7.01
N PRO A 173 8.00 10.16 5.84
CA PRO A 173 6.82 11.01 5.70
C PRO A 173 5.64 10.49 6.49
N VAL A 174 4.85 11.45 7.01
CA VAL A 174 3.56 11.19 7.67
C VAL A 174 2.48 11.86 6.85
N ALA A 175 1.34 11.19 6.68
CA ALA A 175 0.16 11.78 6.05
C ALA A 175 -1.07 11.54 6.90
N LEU A 176 -1.95 12.53 6.88
CA LEU A 176 -3.30 12.46 7.42
C LEU A 176 -4.28 12.38 6.26
N SER A 177 -5.22 11.45 6.33
CA SER A 177 -6.27 11.31 5.32
C SER A 177 -7.64 11.49 5.95
N LEU A 178 -8.49 12.24 5.27
CA LEU A 178 -9.90 12.40 5.61
C LEU A 178 -10.70 11.82 4.47
N GLY A 179 -11.70 10.99 4.81
CA GLY A 179 -12.55 10.34 3.83
C GLY A 179 -14.02 10.53 4.12
N LEU A 180 -14.80 10.58 3.05
CA LEU A 180 -16.25 10.58 3.09
C LEU A 180 -16.73 9.48 2.17
N ASN A 181 -17.56 8.56 2.70
CA ASN A 181 -18.07 7.42 1.94
C ASN A 181 -19.59 7.45 1.95
N TYR A 182 -20.17 7.33 0.77
CA TYR A 182 -21.61 7.29 0.58
C TYR A 182 -22.01 5.99 -0.08
N THR A 183 -22.89 5.23 0.58
CA THR A 183 -23.38 3.94 0.11
C THR A 183 -24.87 4.06 -0.18
N PRO A 184 -25.26 4.43 -1.43
CA PRO A 184 -26.67 4.56 -1.79
C PRO A 184 -27.41 3.24 -1.78
N VAL A 185 -26.75 2.17 -2.20
CA VAL A 185 -27.23 0.80 -2.17
C VAL A 185 -26.11 -0.12 -1.69
N PRO A 186 -26.40 -1.31 -1.16
CA PRO A 186 -25.36 -2.20 -0.62
C PRO A 186 -24.21 -2.53 -1.60
N LEU A 187 -24.51 -2.63 -2.88
CA LEU A 187 -23.52 -2.93 -3.93
C LEU A 187 -22.54 -1.79 -4.16
N VAL A 188 -22.97 -0.54 -4.00
CA VAL A 188 -22.23 0.64 -4.50
C VAL A 188 -21.85 1.56 -3.35
N THR A 189 -20.59 1.95 -3.29
CA THR A 189 -20.10 3.01 -2.40
C THR A 189 -19.27 4.01 -3.20
N VAL A 190 -19.56 5.28 -3.02
CA VAL A 190 -18.79 6.40 -3.61
C VAL A 190 -17.95 7.01 -2.51
N THR A 191 -16.67 7.23 -2.79
CA THR A 191 -15.69 7.71 -1.81
C THR A 191 -15.03 8.99 -2.30
N ALA A 192 -14.90 9.97 -1.41
CA ALA A 192 -14.04 11.14 -1.59
C ALA A 192 -13.00 11.15 -0.48
N GLN A 193 -11.74 11.32 -0.84
CA GLN A 193 -10.64 11.28 0.11
C GLN A 193 -9.67 12.44 -0.13
N HIS A 194 -9.23 13.06 0.95
CA HIS A 194 -8.18 14.06 0.94
C HIS A 194 -7.02 13.57 1.81
N LYS A 195 -5.83 13.50 1.23
CA LYS A 195 -4.60 13.11 1.90
C LYS A 195 -3.67 14.31 1.98
N GLN A 196 -3.19 14.60 3.18
CA GLN A 196 -2.36 15.75 3.48
C GLN A 196 -1.05 15.31 4.12
N GLY A 197 0.09 15.72 3.54
CA GLY A 197 1.42 15.51 4.10
C GLY A 197 1.86 16.66 5.00
N GLU A 198 3.02 16.48 5.64
CA GLU A 198 3.58 17.45 6.59
C GLU A 198 4.05 18.75 5.95
N SER A 199 4.49 18.71 4.70
CA SER A 199 5.14 19.85 4.02
C SER A 199 4.21 20.55 3.04
N GLY A 200 2.89 20.37 3.20
CA GLY A 200 1.88 21.00 2.35
C GLY A 200 1.50 20.23 1.11
N GLU A 201 2.18 19.11 0.83
CA GLU A 201 1.79 18.20 -0.25
C GLU A 201 0.44 17.54 0.06
N ASN A 202 -0.40 17.43 -0.96
CA ASN A 202 -1.73 16.83 -0.80
C ASN A 202 -2.16 16.09 -2.04
N GLN A 203 -3.18 15.25 -1.87
CA GLN A 203 -3.78 14.48 -2.96
C GLN A 203 -5.25 14.28 -2.67
N ASN A 204 -6.09 14.47 -3.69
CA ASN A 204 -7.51 14.21 -3.63
C ASN A 204 -7.85 13.02 -4.50
N ASN A 205 -8.64 12.10 -3.97
CA ASN A 205 -9.10 10.93 -4.68
C ASN A 205 -10.61 10.83 -4.67
N LEU A 206 -11.17 10.40 -5.79
CA LEU A 206 -12.55 9.95 -5.90
C LEU A 206 -12.53 8.47 -6.19
N GLY A 207 -13.41 7.73 -5.54
CA GLY A 207 -13.49 6.28 -5.68
C GLY A 207 -14.91 5.79 -5.88
N LEU A 208 -15.01 4.68 -6.60
CA LEU A 208 -16.23 3.90 -6.73
C LEU A 208 -15.90 2.47 -6.32
N ASN A 209 -16.62 1.96 -5.32
CA ASN A 209 -16.51 0.58 -4.87
C ASN A 209 -17.78 -0.18 -5.25
N LEU A 210 -17.57 -1.33 -5.87
CA LEU A 210 -18.64 -2.31 -6.11
C LEU A 210 -18.31 -3.55 -5.28
N ASN A 211 -19.17 -3.86 -4.32
CA ASN A 211 -19.01 -5.02 -3.45
C ASN A 211 -20.13 -6.01 -3.69
N TYR A 212 -19.86 -7.02 -4.52
CA TYR A 212 -20.82 -8.05 -4.88
C TYR A 212 -20.74 -9.22 -3.91
N ARG A 213 -21.88 -9.55 -3.32
CA ARG A 213 -22.03 -10.66 -2.38
C ARG A 213 -22.60 -11.86 -3.12
N PHE A 214 -21.79 -12.90 -3.27
CA PHE A 214 -22.22 -14.13 -3.95
C PHE A 214 -23.40 -14.77 -3.20
N GLY A 215 -24.37 -15.28 -3.94
CA GLY A 215 -25.52 -15.95 -3.36
C GLY A 215 -26.62 -15.02 -2.81
N VAL A 216 -26.39 -13.73 -2.80
CA VAL A 216 -27.40 -12.73 -2.41
C VAL A 216 -28.09 -12.21 -3.68
N PRO A 217 -29.43 -12.13 -3.72
CA PRO A 217 -30.15 -11.63 -4.90
C PRO A 217 -29.67 -10.22 -5.26
N LEU A 218 -29.42 -9.97 -6.55
CA LEU A 218 -28.96 -8.66 -7.03
C LEU A 218 -29.96 -7.55 -6.69
N LYS A 219 -31.27 -7.84 -6.76
CA LYS A 219 -32.31 -6.90 -6.36
C LYS A 219 -32.11 -6.40 -4.93
N LYS A 220 -31.74 -7.29 -4.02
CA LYS A 220 -31.47 -6.95 -2.63
C LYS A 220 -30.23 -6.07 -2.49
N GLN A 221 -29.17 -6.36 -3.25
CA GLN A 221 -27.95 -5.59 -3.27
C GLN A 221 -28.12 -4.19 -3.89
N LEU A 222 -29.18 -3.97 -4.64
CA LEU A 222 -29.52 -2.69 -5.26
C LEU A 222 -30.63 -1.94 -4.51
N SER A 223 -31.07 -2.43 -3.36
CA SER A 223 -32.13 -1.80 -2.57
C SER A 223 -31.56 -0.86 -1.51
N ALA A 224 -31.91 0.42 -1.58
CA ALA A 224 -31.46 1.43 -0.61
C ALA A 224 -31.89 1.10 0.83
N GLY A 225 -33.05 0.49 1.02
CA GLY A 225 -33.53 0.08 2.33
C GLY A 225 -32.76 -1.04 3.01
N GLU A 226 -31.90 -1.73 2.28
CA GLU A 226 -31.08 -2.84 2.78
C GLU A 226 -29.67 -2.40 3.24
N VAL A 227 -29.31 -1.13 3.08
CA VAL A 227 -27.95 -0.64 3.41
C VAL A 227 -27.63 -0.80 4.88
N VAL A 228 -28.56 -0.46 5.76
CA VAL A 228 -28.35 -0.55 7.22
C VAL A 228 -28.03 -1.98 7.66
N GLU A 229 -28.79 -2.96 7.17
CA GLU A 229 -28.56 -4.38 7.48
C GLU A 229 -27.25 -4.88 6.89
N SER A 230 -26.93 -4.49 5.66
CA SER A 230 -25.69 -4.91 5.00
C SER A 230 -24.44 -4.37 5.70
N GLN A 231 -24.54 -3.25 6.41
CA GLN A 231 -23.45 -2.62 7.16
C GLN A 231 -23.45 -2.96 8.65
N SER A 232 -24.42 -3.73 9.14
CA SER A 232 -24.41 -4.24 10.51
C SER A 232 -23.21 -5.16 10.73
N LEU A 233 -22.80 -5.37 11.98
CA LEU A 233 -21.65 -6.24 12.28
C LEU A 233 -21.80 -7.65 11.72
N ARG A 234 -23.02 -8.20 11.71
CA ARG A 234 -23.29 -9.52 11.11
C ARG A 234 -23.30 -9.45 9.59
N GLY A 235 -23.98 -8.47 9.01
CA GLY A 235 -24.11 -8.32 7.56
C GLY A 235 -22.81 -7.96 6.86
N SER A 236 -21.90 -7.29 7.55
CA SER A 236 -20.61 -6.87 7.02
C SER A 236 -19.44 -7.74 7.47
N ARG A 237 -19.73 -8.90 8.04
CA ARG A 237 -18.71 -9.82 8.57
C ARG A 237 -17.70 -10.26 7.51
N TYR A 238 -18.07 -10.23 6.23
CA TYR A 238 -17.22 -10.58 5.10
C TYR A 238 -16.67 -9.35 4.36
N ASP A 239 -16.71 -8.19 4.99
CA ASP A 239 -16.09 -7.00 4.42
C ASP A 239 -14.55 -7.11 4.47
N ASN A 240 -13.90 -6.53 3.49
CA ASN A 240 -12.45 -6.50 3.41
C ASN A 240 -11.85 -5.78 4.62
N PRO A 241 -10.69 -6.22 5.11
CA PRO A 241 -9.98 -5.47 6.12
C PRO A 241 -9.51 -4.12 5.56
N GLN A 242 -9.51 -3.11 6.42
CA GLN A 242 -9.01 -1.78 6.07
C GLN A 242 -7.49 -1.78 6.14
N ARG A 243 -6.84 -1.65 4.99
CA ARG A 243 -5.37 -1.61 4.91
C ARG A 243 -4.93 -0.91 3.63
N ASN A 244 -3.67 -0.56 3.56
CA ASN A 244 -3.06 -0.03 2.34
C ASN A 244 -2.61 -1.19 1.45
N ASN A 245 -3.41 -1.52 0.44
CA ASN A 245 -3.11 -2.61 -0.51
C ASN A 245 -2.10 -2.21 -1.59
N LEU A 246 -1.90 -0.91 -1.78
CA LEU A 246 -0.89 -0.38 -2.67
C LEU A 246 0.38 -0.08 -1.86
N PRO A 247 1.46 -0.84 -2.05
CA PRO A 247 2.68 -0.60 -1.29
C PRO A 247 3.27 0.77 -1.58
N THR A 248 3.74 1.43 -0.53
CA THR A 248 4.50 2.66 -0.65
C THR A 248 5.96 2.31 -0.92
N LEU A 249 6.54 2.91 -1.94
CA LEU A 249 7.90 2.61 -2.38
C LEU A 249 8.89 3.64 -1.85
N GLU A 250 10.12 3.21 -1.58
CA GLU A 250 11.23 4.08 -1.31
C GLU A 250 12.34 3.87 -2.32
N TYR A 251 13.09 4.93 -2.56
CA TYR A 251 14.12 4.97 -3.58
C TYR A 251 15.46 5.37 -2.98
N ARG A 252 16.54 4.89 -3.59
CA ARG A 252 17.89 5.39 -3.30
C ARG A 252 18.70 5.43 -4.58
N GLN A 253 19.72 6.29 -4.57
CA GLN A 253 20.64 6.38 -5.68
C GLN A 253 21.53 5.14 -5.71
N ARG A 254 21.73 4.60 -6.89
CA ARG A 254 22.48 3.39 -7.12
C ARG A 254 23.96 3.71 -7.23
N LYS A 255 24.79 3.01 -6.46
CA LYS A 255 26.25 3.08 -6.62
C LYS A 255 26.66 2.16 -7.77
N THR A 256 26.89 2.76 -8.94
CA THR A 256 27.29 2.01 -10.13
C THR A 256 28.80 1.91 -10.29
N LEU A 257 29.53 2.91 -9.78
CA LEU A 257 30.98 3.00 -9.92
C LEU A 257 31.61 3.73 -8.74
N THR A 258 32.64 3.15 -8.17
CA THR A 258 33.49 3.82 -7.19
C THR A 258 34.95 3.81 -7.71
N VAL A 259 35.55 4.99 -7.82
CA VAL A 259 36.89 5.17 -8.31
C VAL A 259 37.71 5.95 -7.27
N PHE A 260 38.89 5.44 -6.91
CA PHE A 260 39.77 6.15 -6.00
C PHE A 260 41.23 5.79 -6.29
N LEU A 261 42.12 6.71 -5.93
CA LEU A 261 43.56 6.47 -6.03
C LEU A 261 44.03 5.63 -4.84
N ALA A 262 44.68 4.53 -5.12
CA ALA A 262 45.20 3.60 -4.11
C ALA A 262 46.52 4.04 -3.48
N THR A 263 47.08 5.14 -3.96
CA THR A 263 48.37 5.70 -3.47
C THR A 263 48.12 7.02 -2.75
N PRO A 264 48.86 7.31 -1.64
CA PRO A 264 48.69 8.58 -0.93
C PRO A 264 49.18 9.76 -1.79
N PRO A 265 48.83 11.01 -1.44
CA PRO A 265 49.30 12.19 -2.15
C PRO A 265 50.84 12.25 -2.10
N TRP A 266 51.44 12.65 -3.24
CA TRP A 266 52.89 12.73 -3.39
C TRP A 266 53.37 14.15 -3.48
N ASP A 267 54.58 14.38 -2.93
CA ASP A 267 55.39 15.57 -3.22
C ASP A 267 56.27 15.24 -4.43
N LEU A 268 55.83 15.67 -5.62
CA LEU A 268 56.58 15.45 -6.86
C LEU A 268 57.54 16.58 -7.13
N LYS A 269 58.76 16.22 -7.49
CA LYS A 269 59.75 17.18 -8.00
C LYS A 269 59.62 17.29 -9.51
N PRO A 270 60.04 18.45 -10.12
CA PRO A 270 60.05 18.58 -11.57
C PRO A 270 60.82 17.47 -12.27
N GLY A 271 60.18 16.82 -13.23
CA GLY A 271 60.78 15.71 -13.99
C GLY A 271 60.65 14.33 -13.36
N GLU A 272 60.05 14.22 -12.19
CA GLU A 272 59.79 12.95 -11.51
C GLU A 272 58.54 12.26 -12.04
N THR A 273 58.65 10.96 -12.34
CA THR A 273 57.52 10.16 -12.84
C THR A 273 57.10 9.14 -11.78
N VAL A 274 55.83 9.15 -11.41
CA VAL A 274 55.29 8.24 -10.41
C VAL A 274 54.11 7.49 -11.01
N PRO A 275 54.01 6.13 -10.86
CA PRO A 275 52.90 5.39 -11.36
C PRO A 275 51.63 5.65 -10.54
N LEU A 276 50.51 5.94 -11.22
CA LEU A 276 49.19 6.09 -10.62
C LEU A 276 48.54 4.73 -10.49
N LYS A 277 48.12 4.39 -9.28
CA LYS A 277 47.34 3.19 -9.03
C LYS A 277 45.87 3.56 -8.86
N LEU A 278 45.02 3.00 -9.70
CA LEU A 278 43.60 3.26 -9.72
C LEU A 278 42.83 2.01 -9.27
N GLN A 279 42.00 2.15 -8.25
CA GLN A 279 41.09 1.10 -7.86
C GLN A 279 39.68 1.47 -8.32
N ILE A 280 39.03 0.54 -9.00
CA ILE A 280 37.71 0.74 -9.56
C ILE A 280 36.80 -0.39 -9.09
N ARG A 281 35.65 -0.04 -8.52
CA ARG A 281 34.59 -0.99 -8.16
C ARG A 281 33.36 -0.66 -8.97
N SER A 282 32.86 -1.63 -9.73
CA SER A 282 31.68 -1.48 -10.56
C SER A 282 30.76 -2.70 -10.41
N ARG A 283 29.47 -2.44 -10.37
CA ARG A 283 28.44 -3.50 -10.31
C ARG A 283 28.27 -4.22 -11.66
N TYR A 284 28.61 -3.56 -12.77
CA TYR A 284 28.35 -4.03 -14.14
C TYR A 284 29.57 -4.29 -14.96
N GLY A 285 30.76 -4.18 -14.39
CA GLY A 285 32.01 -4.23 -15.15
C GLY A 285 32.27 -2.93 -15.91
N ILE A 286 33.50 -2.81 -16.38
CA ILE A 286 33.96 -1.62 -17.09
C ILE A 286 34.24 -2.02 -18.55
N ARG A 287 33.53 -1.37 -19.50
CA ARG A 287 33.69 -1.63 -20.93
C ARG A 287 34.93 -0.91 -21.49
N GLN A 288 35.17 0.30 -21.00
CA GLN A 288 36.26 1.14 -21.51
C GLN A 288 36.74 2.08 -20.44
N LEU A 289 38.06 2.24 -20.36
CA LEU A 289 38.70 3.25 -19.52
C LEU A 289 39.48 4.17 -20.44
N ILE A 290 39.13 5.45 -20.46
CA ILE A 290 39.82 6.48 -21.25
C ILE A 290 40.52 7.42 -20.28
N ARG A 291 41.81 7.65 -20.51
CA ARG A 291 42.62 8.60 -19.76
C ARG A 291 42.91 9.80 -20.64
N SER A 292 42.59 10.99 -20.12
CA SER A 292 42.88 12.23 -20.80
C SER A 292 44.34 12.62 -20.59
N GLU A 293 45.05 13.02 -21.65
CA GLU A 293 46.42 13.49 -21.56
C GLU A 293 46.54 14.80 -20.78
N GLU A 294 45.52 15.66 -20.76
CA GLU A 294 45.47 16.87 -19.97
C GLU A 294 45.63 16.62 -18.47
N HIS A 295 44.98 15.57 -17.98
CA HIS A 295 45.11 15.16 -16.58
C HIS A 295 46.50 14.58 -16.26
N THR A 296 47.18 14.07 -17.26
CA THR A 296 48.55 13.53 -17.09
C THR A 296 49.56 14.64 -17.00
N SER A 297 49.37 15.76 -17.69
CA SER A 297 50.29 16.91 -17.67
C SER A 297 50.20 17.72 -16.36
N GLU A 298 49.02 17.81 -15.76
CA GLU A 298 48.82 18.48 -14.46
C GLU A 298 49.50 17.71 -13.31
N LEU A 299 49.62 16.40 -13.45
CA LEU A 299 50.25 15.55 -12.43
C LEU A 299 51.78 15.46 -12.61
N GLN A 300 52.33 15.98 -13.70
CA GLN A 300 53.78 16.01 -13.97
C GLN A 300 54.41 17.35 -13.59
N SER A 301 53.66 18.37 -13.27
CA SER A 301 54.11 19.69 -12.83
C SER A 301 54.05 19.77 -11.29
#